data_93d6988508137e020e5a0e2c742d83ad
#
_entry.id   93d6988508137e020e5a0e2c742d83ad
#
_cell.length_a   1.000
_cell.length_b   1.000
_cell.length_c   1.000
_cell.angle_alpha   90.00
_cell.angle_beta   90.00
_cell.angle_gamma   90.00
#
_symmetry.space_group_name_H-M   'P 1'
#
loop_
_entity.id
_entity.type
_entity.pdbx_description
1 polymer ?
#
loop_
_entity_poly.entity_id
_entity_poly.type
_entity_poly.pdbx_seq_one_letter_code
_entity_poly.pdbx_strand_id
1 'polypeptide(L)'
;MSQTLPTGLPANLPFDEGFFSHFTDIMDDMMTTKENPLADSPYVIGMMGGTSLDGLDAVLCQFYEIDEDNDEPVEILATVSEPFPDDLRAVLLALTQPNGVAQLIADDNLAFESELDVFGWASVFYAEFAANLVNQLLEKAQVTPDEVTAIGCHGQTVRHRPQWSFSLQLLDPNILAERTAIAVVSDFRRRDMAVGGQGAPLVPAFHQAMFATPPYHVDKVMPKVILNLGGIANITVLDGSDDVIGFDTGVANLLIDAWCQRHTQQAYDHNGDWGKSGQVIEPLLNLLLTHPFFAKPFPKSTGREEFNLAWLDAMLEQLGQQFPNLAYSPADVQATLVELTAKSVSDAIVSVTYASQGELFVCGGGALNAYVMSRLQDNLATWTIQTTDKIGLSPLWVEAVAFAWLAQQTILNVPSNLPSVTGANKKVVLGQVCF
;
A
#
# COMPACT_ATOMS: atom_id res chain seq x y z
N MET A 1 -4.18 -27.58 24.69
CA MET A 1 -5.29 -28.46 24.31
C MET A 1 -5.11 -28.81 22.84
N SER A 2 -4.71 -30.05 22.55
CA SER A 2 -4.43 -30.53 21.20
C SER A 2 -5.77 -30.75 20.48
N GLN A 3 -6.03 -30.01 19.43
CA GLN A 3 -7.14 -30.32 18.52
C GLN A 3 -6.67 -31.35 17.51
N THR A 4 -7.23 -32.54 17.60
CA THR A 4 -7.10 -33.61 16.64
C THR A 4 -7.85 -33.27 15.36
N LEU A 5 -7.16 -33.38 14.21
CA LEU A 5 -7.74 -33.34 12.88
C LEU A 5 -8.77 -34.47 12.69
N PRO A 6 -9.85 -34.26 11.89
CA PRO A 6 -10.82 -35.31 11.62
C PRO A 6 -10.19 -36.38 10.75
N THR A 7 -10.16 -37.63 11.25
CA THR A 7 -9.82 -38.82 10.50
C THR A 7 -10.99 -39.22 9.64
N GLY A 8 -10.85 -39.15 8.32
CA GLY A 8 -11.91 -39.57 7.40
C GLY A 8 -11.58 -39.37 5.92
N LEU A 9 -10.37 -39.72 5.48
CA LEU A 9 -10.10 -39.92 4.06
C LEU A 9 -10.30 -41.42 3.74
N PRO A 10 -11.03 -41.78 2.68
CA PRO A 10 -11.19 -43.17 2.28
C PRO A 10 -9.83 -43.71 1.83
N ALA A 11 -9.40 -44.79 2.51
CA ALA A 11 -8.21 -45.54 2.16
C ALA A 11 -8.52 -46.46 0.97
N ASN A 12 -8.53 -45.95 -0.26
CA ASN A 12 -8.45 -46.72 -1.51
C ASN A 12 -8.70 -45.74 -2.68
N LEU A 13 -7.70 -44.92 -3.02
CA LEU A 13 -7.60 -44.37 -4.36
C LEU A 13 -6.64 -45.30 -5.13
N PRO A 14 -7.01 -45.85 -6.28
CA PRO A 14 -6.14 -46.69 -7.08
C PRO A 14 -5.16 -45.83 -7.87
N PHE A 15 -4.10 -45.40 -7.22
CA PHE A 15 -2.93 -44.85 -7.91
C PHE A 15 -1.90 -45.98 -7.98
N ASP A 16 -1.66 -46.51 -9.17
CA ASP A 16 -0.58 -47.44 -9.37
C ASP A 16 0.78 -46.71 -9.42
N GLU A 17 1.88 -47.44 -9.26
CA GLU A 17 3.23 -46.89 -9.29
C GLU A 17 3.57 -46.23 -10.65
N GLY A 18 2.86 -46.53 -11.73
CA GLY A 18 3.01 -45.94 -13.05
C GLY A 18 2.46 -44.52 -13.14
N PHE A 19 1.48 -44.16 -12.33
CA PHE A 19 0.93 -42.80 -12.28
C PHE A 19 1.99 -41.79 -11.70
N PHE A 20 2.70 -42.21 -10.66
CA PHE A 20 3.73 -41.34 -10.05
C PHE A 20 4.97 -41.18 -10.93
N SER A 21 5.38 -42.25 -11.66
CA SER A 21 6.51 -42.13 -12.59
C SER A 21 6.16 -41.22 -13.77
N HIS A 22 4.95 -41.34 -14.31
CA HIS A 22 4.49 -40.48 -15.41
C HIS A 22 4.32 -39.00 -14.96
N PHE A 23 3.92 -38.77 -13.71
CA PHE A 23 3.83 -37.41 -13.12
C PHE A 23 5.20 -36.82 -12.86
N THR A 24 6.19 -37.64 -12.45
CA THR A 24 7.59 -37.20 -12.29
C THR A 24 8.21 -36.87 -13.64
N ASP A 25 7.99 -37.66 -14.66
CA ASP A 25 8.49 -37.42 -16.01
C ASP A 25 7.87 -36.15 -16.62
N ILE A 26 6.57 -35.87 -16.37
CA ILE A 26 5.90 -34.61 -16.78
C ILE A 26 6.46 -33.42 -15.99
N MET A 27 6.73 -33.57 -14.69
CA MET A 27 7.29 -32.50 -13.86
C MET A 27 8.76 -32.25 -14.22
N ASP A 28 9.55 -33.26 -14.55
CA ASP A 28 10.94 -33.10 -15.02
C ASP A 28 10.98 -32.48 -16.42
N ASP A 29 10.06 -32.80 -17.32
CA ASP A 29 9.94 -32.14 -18.63
C ASP A 29 9.42 -30.69 -18.52
N MET A 30 8.61 -30.38 -17.51
CA MET A 30 8.22 -29.01 -17.18
C MET A 30 9.32 -28.21 -16.46
N MET A 31 10.25 -28.90 -15.77
CA MET A 31 11.39 -28.27 -15.08
C MET A 31 12.64 -28.12 -15.98
N THR A 32 12.74 -28.89 -17.06
CA THR A 32 13.80 -28.71 -18.06
C THR A 32 13.42 -27.63 -19.07
N THR A 33 13.83 -26.39 -18.75
CA THR A 33 14.05 -25.29 -19.71
C THR A 33 12.90 -25.02 -20.71
N LYS A 34 11.72 -24.68 -20.23
CA LYS A 34 10.96 -23.67 -20.96
C LYS A 34 11.43 -22.32 -20.42
N GLU A 35 12.22 -21.62 -21.23
CA GLU A 35 12.36 -20.18 -21.14
C GLU A 35 10.95 -19.65 -20.89
N ASN A 36 10.75 -18.96 -19.77
CA ASN A 36 9.44 -18.37 -19.47
C ASN A 36 9.23 -17.24 -20.52
N PRO A 37 8.35 -17.43 -21.52
CA PRO A 37 8.22 -16.45 -22.61
C PRO A 37 7.79 -15.07 -22.08
N LEU A 38 7.28 -14.99 -20.84
CA LEU A 38 6.97 -13.74 -20.16
C LEU A 38 8.20 -13.04 -19.59
N ALA A 39 9.34 -13.74 -19.44
CA ALA A 39 10.58 -13.13 -18.94
C ALA A 39 11.33 -12.31 -20.00
N ASP A 40 11.01 -12.51 -21.28
CA ASP A 40 11.66 -11.82 -22.39
C ASP A 40 11.08 -10.44 -22.72
N SER A 41 9.88 -10.13 -22.19
CA SER A 41 9.25 -8.83 -22.39
C SER A 41 9.79 -7.83 -21.36
N PRO A 42 10.29 -6.65 -21.79
CA PRO A 42 11.02 -5.76 -20.88
C PRO A 42 10.13 -4.99 -19.92
N TYR A 43 8.83 -4.83 -20.24
CA TYR A 43 7.96 -3.91 -19.55
C TYR A 43 7.05 -4.61 -18.53
N VAL A 44 6.73 -3.89 -17.46
CA VAL A 44 5.78 -4.34 -16.43
C VAL A 44 4.84 -3.19 -16.09
N ILE A 45 3.56 -3.49 -15.93
CA ILE A 45 2.57 -2.50 -15.47
C ILE A 45 2.31 -2.71 -13.99
N GLY A 46 2.28 -1.62 -13.23
CA GLY A 46 1.83 -1.63 -11.85
C GLY A 46 0.59 -0.76 -11.66
N MET A 47 -0.36 -1.25 -10.88
CA MET A 47 -1.62 -0.54 -10.60
C MET A 47 -1.92 -0.50 -9.11
N MET A 48 -2.22 0.70 -8.60
CA MET A 48 -2.55 0.91 -7.19
C MET A 48 -3.66 1.94 -7.01
N GLY A 49 -4.69 1.58 -6.26
CA GLY A 49 -5.69 2.50 -5.72
C GLY A 49 -5.46 2.71 -4.23
N GLY A 50 -5.33 3.95 -3.81
CA GLY A 50 -5.10 4.33 -2.42
C GLY A 50 -6.32 4.05 -1.51
N THR A 51 -6.10 4.13 -0.20
CA THR A 51 -7.18 4.03 0.80
C THR A 51 -8.11 5.24 0.79
N SER A 52 -7.72 6.35 0.17
CA SER A 52 -8.55 7.54 -0.04
C SER A 52 -9.75 7.27 -0.96
N LEU A 53 -9.67 6.26 -1.85
CA LEU A 53 -10.65 5.94 -2.87
C LEU A 53 -10.83 7.08 -3.88
N ASP A 54 -9.77 7.80 -4.19
CA ASP A 54 -9.82 8.93 -5.12
C ASP A 54 -9.74 8.49 -6.57
N GLY A 55 -8.98 7.43 -6.85
CA GLY A 55 -8.78 6.92 -8.20
C GLY A 55 -7.84 5.72 -8.23
N LEU A 56 -7.45 5.37 -9.44
CA LEU A 56 -6.52 4.30 -9.75
C LEU A 56 -5.33 4.86 -10.53
N ASP A 57 -4.14 4.56 -10.04
CA ASP A 57 -2.88 4.90 -10.66
C ASP A 57 -2.35 3.68 -11.42
N ALA A 58 -1.81 3.91 -12.62
CA ALA A 58 -1.16 2.92 -13.44
C ALA A 58 0.18 3.45 -13.97
N VAL A 59 1.22 2.63 -13.89
CA VAL A 59 2.56 2.93 -14.41
C VAL A 59 3.01 1.81 -15.33
N LEU A 60 3.68 2.17 -16.42
CA LEU A 60 4.46 1.26 -17.26
C LEU A 60 5.92 1.53 -17.00
N CYS A 61 6.65 0.51 -16.57
CA CYS A 61 8.06 0.64 -16.21
C CYS A 61 8.88 -0.55 -16.68
N GLN A 62 10.20 -0.33 -16.71
CA GLN A 62 11.22 -1.34 -16.92
C GLN A 62 12.15 -1.35 -15.71
N PHE A 63 12.53 -2.54 -15.25
CA PHE A 63 13.48 -2.72 -14.17
C PHE A 63 14.84 -3.14 -14.73
N TYR A 64 15.88 -2.61 -14.13
CA TYR A 64 17.27 -2.89 -14.47
C TYR A 64 18.01 -3.47 -13.27
N GLU A 65 19.06 -4.25 -13.52
CA GLU A 65 19.99 -4.65 -12.47
C GLU A 65 20.79 -3.43 -12.00
N ILE A 66 20.96 -3.31 -10.68
CA ILE A 66 21.81 -2.29 -10.07
C ILE A 66 23.24 -2.82 -10.11
N ASP A 67 24.13 -2.13 -10.79
CA ASP A 67 25.56 -2.42 -10.84
C ASP A 67 26.39 -1.14 -10.69
N GLU A 68 27.71 -1.23 -10.87
CA GLU A 68 28.63 -0.08 -10.73
C GLU A 68 28.41 1.01 -11.79
N ASP A 69 27.80 0.65 -12.92
CA ASP A 69 27.57 1.54 -14.07
C ASP A 69 26.11 2.07 -14.12
N ASN A 70 25.18 1.44 -13.38
CA ASN A 70 23.76 1.80 -13.38
C ASN A 70 23.19 1.85 -11.95
N ASP A 71 22.93 3.05 -11.48
CA ASP A 71 22.32 3.36 -10.19
C ASP A 71 20.81 3.71 -10.28
N GLU A 72 20.24 3.66 -11.49
CA GLU A 72 18.80 3.85 -11.74
C GLU A 72 18.11 2.50 -11.98
N PRO A 73 17.56 1.85 -10.93
CA PRO A 73 17.02 0.49 -11.04
C PRO A 73 15.68 0.40 -11.75
N VAL A 74 15.02 1.52 -12.02
CA VAL A 74 13.71 1.56 -12.68
C VAL A 74 13.55 2.79 -13.56
N GLU A 75 13.04 2.57 -14.77
CA GLU A 75 12.60 3.62 -15.69
C GLU A 75 11.08 3.59 -15.79
N ILE A 76 10.43 4.75 -15.63
CA ILE A 76 8.99 4.93 -15.87
C ILE A 76 8.79 5.47 -17.28
N LEU A 77 8.19 4.66 -18.18
CA LEU A 77 7.92 5.04 -19.55
C LEU A 77 6.65 5.87 -19.69
N ALA A 78 5.62 5.51 -18.95
CA ALA A 78 4.34 6.21 -18.96
C ALA A 78 3.60 6.02 -17.64
N THR A 79 2.71 6.98 -17.36
CA THR A 79 1.82 6.95 -16.18
C THR A 79 0.43 7.43 -16.58
N VAL A 80 -0.60 6.86 -16.00
CA VAL A 80 -1.99 7.31 -16.09
C VAL A 80 -2.59 7.28 -14.70
N SER A 81 -3.37 8.30 -14.37
CA SER A 81 -4.13 8.39 -13.12
C SER A 81 -5.54 8.85 -13.45
N GLU A 82 -6.54 8.10 -13.02
CA GLU A 82 -7.93 8.44 -13.29
C GLU A 82 -8.77 8.34 -12.00
N PRO A 83 -9.61 9.32 -11.71
CA PRO A 83 -10.52 9.25 -10.58
C PRO A 83 -11.55 8.12 -10.80
N PHE A 84 -11.92 7.44 -9.71
CA PHE A 84 -13.03 6.49 -9.81
C PHE A 84 -14.34 7.20 -10.21
N PRO A 85 -15.15 6.61 -11.11
CA PRO A 85 -16.51 7.06 -11.34
C PRO A 85 -17.29 7.14 -10.03
N ASP A 86 -18.15 8.15 -9.88
CA ASP A 86 -18.87 8.41 -8.62
C ASP A 86 -19.64 7.19 -8.10
N ASP A 87 -20.30 6.45 -9.00
CA ASP A 87 -21.04 5.23 -8.65
C ASP A 87 -20.11 4.13 -8.11
N LEU A 88 -18.98 3.89 -8.76
CA LEU A 88 -17.98 2.92 -8.30
C LEU A 88 -17.39 3.37 -6.96
N ARG A 89 -17.02 4.64 -6.85
CA ARG A 89 -16.46 5.20 -5.61
C ARG A 89 -17.43 5.05 -4.43
N ALA A 90 -18.71 5.34 -4.63
CA ALA A 90 -19.74 5.18 -3.60
C ALA A 90 -19.86 3.71 -3.14
N VAL A 91 -19.86 2.77 -4.08
CA VAL A 91 -19.90 1.33 -3.79
C VAL A 91 -18.64 0.86 -3.05
N LEU A 92 -17.45 1.28 -3.51
CA LEU A 92 -16.18 0.95 -2.85
C LEU A 92 -16.17 1.47 -1.40
N LEU A 93 -16.61 2.71 -1.19
CA LEU A 93 -16.71 3.30 0.15
C LEU A 93 -17.67 2.50 1.05
N ALA A 94 -18.86 2.14 0.55
CA ALA A 94 -19.82 1.33 1.27
C ALA A 94 -19.23 -0.05 1.64
N LEU A 95 -18.54 -0.71 0.73
CA LEU A 95 -17.89 -2.00 0.96
C LEU A 95 -16.77 -1.92 2.03
N THR A 96 -16.13 -0.77 2.23
CA THR A 96 -15.12 -0.61 3.30
C THR A 96 -15.74 -0.49 4.70
N GLN A 97 -17.03 -0.14 4.81
CA GLN A 97 -17.72 0.06 6.08
C GLN A 97 -18.43 -1.21 6.55
N PRO A 98 -18.43 -1.54 7.84
CA PRO A 98 -19.30 -2.58 8.37
C PRO A 98 -20.78 -2.25 8.08
N ASN A 99 -21.50 -3.16 7.40
CA ASN A 99 -22.89 -2.97 6.99
C ASN A 99 -23.16 -1.74 6.09
N GLY A 100 -22.10 -1.14 5.49
CA GLY A 100 -22.25 0.07 4.67
C GLY A 100 -23.06 -0.15 3.39
N VAL A 101 -23.15 -1.40 2.93
CA VAL A 101 -23.91 -1.79 1.73
C VAL A 101 -25.43 -1.83 1.97
N ALA A 102 -25.88 -1.86 3.23
CA ALA A 102 -27.32 -1.99 3.55
C ALA A 102 -28.16 -0.86 2.95
N GLN A 103 -27.63 0.36 2.85
CA GLN A 103 -28.31 1.48 2.20
C GLN A 103 -28.38 1.33 0.69
N LEU A 104 -27.32 0.83 0.05
CA LEU A 104 -27.30 0.59 -1.40
C LEU A 104 -28.29 -0.51 -1.81
N ILE A 105 -28.48 -1.54 -0.97
CA ILE A 105 -29.45 -2.60 -1.20
C ILE A 105 -30.88 -2.09 -0.99
N ALA A 106 -31.10 -1.18 -0.04
CA ALA A 106 -32.40 -0.59 0.24
C ALA A 106 -32.83 0.47 -0.79
N ASP A 107 -31.90 0.97 -1.61
CA ASP A 107 -32.19 1.93 -2.66
C ASP A 107 -32.67 1.18 -3.92
N ASP A 108 -33.97 1.28 -4.24
CA ASP A 108 -34.63 0.53 -5.34
C ASP A 108 -34.02 0.76 -6.74
N ASN A 109 -32.99 1.61 -6.86
CA ASN A 109 -32.30 1.89 -8.11
C ASN A 109 -31.19 0.89 -8.47
N LEU A 110 -30.68 0.12 -7.50
CA LEU A 110 -29.70 -0.91 -7.73
C LEU A 110 -30.31 -2.26 -7.34
N ALA A 111 -30.52 -3.15 -8.31
CA ALA A 111 -31.17 -4.46 -8.11
C ALA A 111 -30.25 -5.47 -7.38
N PHE A 112 -29.53 -5.05 -6.33
CA PHE A 112 -28.71 -5.91 -5.51
C PHE A 112 -29.53 -6.58 -4.41
N GLU A 113 -29.38 -7.88 -4.24
CA GLU A 113 -30.08 -8.66 -3.21
C GLU A 113 -29.23 -8.86 -1.95
N SER A 114 -27.89 -8.71 -2.07
CA SER A 114 -26.94 -8.98 -0.98
C SER A 114 -25.64 -8.19 -1.10
N GLU A 115 -24.87 -8.10 0.01
CA GLU A 115 -23.52 -7.53 -0.01
C GLU A 115 -22.59 -8.29 -0.99
N LEU A 116 -22.84 -9.58 -1.20
CA LEU A 116 -22.08 -10.41 -2.12
C LEU A 116 -22.33 -10.03 -3.58
N ASP A 117 -23.57 -9.66 -3.94
CA ASP A 117 -23.90 -9.17 -5.28
C ASP A 117 -23.19 -7.85 -5.56
N VAL A 118 -23.23 -6.94 -4.57
CA VAL A 118 -22.52 -5.65 -4.65
C VAL A 118 -21.01 -5.86 -4.82
N PHE A 119 -20.42 -6.77 -4.06
CA PHE A 119 -19.00 -7.12 -4.19
C PHE A 119 -18.68 -7.70 -5.58
N GLY A 120 -19.50 -8.64 -6.08
CA GLY A 120 -19.33 -9.23 -7.40
C GLY A 120 -19.42 -8.19 -8.52
N TRP A 121 -20.47 -7.37 -8.49
CA TRP A 121 -20.65 -6.27 -9.46
C TRP A 121 -19.46 -5.30 -9.44
N ALA A 122 -19.07 -4.86 -8.24
CA ALA A 122 -17.95 -3.92 -8.09
C ALA A 122 -16.62 -4.51 -8.57
N SER A 123 -16.40 -5.83 -8.39
CA SER A 123 -15.20 -6.51 -8.90
C SER A 123 -15.11 -6.47 -10.42
N VAL A 124 -16.24 -6.71 -11.10
CA VAL A 124 -16.34 -6.61 -12.56
C VAL A 124 -16.10 -5.17 -13.01
N PHE A 125 -16.79 -4.21 -12.40
CA PHE A 125 -16.73 -2.81 -12.81
C PHE A 125 -15.33 -2.20 -12.57
N TYR A 126 -14.68 -2.57 -11.46
CA TYR A 126 -13.31 -2.18 -11.18
C TYR A 126 -12.33 -2.75 -12.22
N ALA A 127 -12.50 -4.01 -12.62
CA ALA A 127 -11.63 -4.64 -13.61
C ALA A 127 -11.79 -4.02 -15.02
N GLU A 128 -13.00 -3.71 -15.45
CA GLU A 128 -13.25 -2.98 -16.71
C GLU A 128 -12.65 -1.57 -16.68
N PHE A 129 -12.77 -0.87 -15.54
CA PHE A 129 -12.13 0.43 -15.34
C PHE A 129 -10.60 0.32 -15.39
N ALA A 130 -10.02 -0.65 -14.69
CA ALA A 130 -8.59 -0.92 -14.70
C ALA A 130 -8.07 -1.25 -16.12
N ALA A 131 -8.80 -2.07 -16.88
CA ALA A 131 -8.45 -2.42 -18.25
C ALA A 131 -8.42 -1.18 -19.18
N ASN A 132 -9.38 -0.26 -19.00
CA ASN A 132 -9.37 0.99 -19.75
C ASN A 132 -8.13 1.84 -19.46
N LEU A 133 -7.68 1.89 -18.18
CA LEU A 133 -6.44 2.60 -17.82
C LEU A 133 -5.22 1.95 -18.46
N VAL A 134 -5.14 0.61 -18.45
CA VAL A 134 -4.04 -0.12 -19.08
C VAL A 134 -3.99 0.20 -20.59
N ASN A 135 -5.13 0.17 -21.29
CA ASN A 135 -5.17 0.49 -22.71
C ASN A 135 -4.73 1.94 -23.01
N GLN A 136 -5.16 2.91 -22.18
CA GLN A 136 -4.68 4.30 -22.28
C GLN A 136 -3.16 4.40 -22.03
N LEU A 137 -2.64 3.63 -21.04
CA LEU A 137 -1.22 3.62 -20.72
C LEU A 137 -0.38 3.07 -21.88
N LEU A 138 -0.81 1.98 -22.48
CA LEU A 138 -0.17 1.36 -23.65
C LEU A 138 -0.20 2.30 -24.87
N GLU A 139 -1.34 2.93 -25.15
CA GLU A 139 -1.47 3.91 -26.23
C GLU A 139 -0.51 5.10 -26.02
N LYS A 140 -0.46 5.63 -24.78
CA LYS A 140 0.42 6.74 -24.42
C LYS A 140 1.91 6.40 -24.58
N ALA A 141 2.28 5.18 -24.21
CA ALA A 141 3.66 4.68 -24.29
C ALA A 141 4.03 4.20 -25.70
N GLN A 142 3.05 3.98 -26.59
CA GLN A 142 3.21 3.32 -27.90
C GLN A 142 3.80 1.91 -27.78
N VAL A 143 3.35 1.16 -26.77
CA VAL A 143 3.77 -0.22 -26.44
C VAL A 143 2.59 -1.16 -26.70
N THR A 144 2.88 -2.34 -27.21
CA THR A 144 1.88 -3.39 -27.49
C THR A 144 1.76 -4.36 -26.30
N PRO A 145 0.62 -5.06 -26.11
CA PRO A 145 0.44 -6.00 -25.01
C PRO A 145 1.51 -7.09 -24.91
N ASP A 146 2.00 -7.58 -26.03
CA ASP A 146 3.03 -8.62 -26.12
C ASP A 146 4.43 -8.18 -25.66
N GLU A 147 4.66 -6.86 -25.53
CA GLU A 147 5.89 -6.29 -24.96
C GLU A 147 5.81 -6.17 -23.41
N VAL A 148 4.65 -6.51 -22.81
CA VAL A 148 4.45 -6.39 -21.37
C VAL A 148 4.43 -7.77 -20.72
N THR A 149 5.36 -7.99 -19.77
CA THR A 149 5.49 -9.24 -19.00
C THR A 149 4.23 -9.53 -18.18
N ALA A 150 3.73 -8.55 -17.44
CA ALA A 150 2.56 -8.70 -16.59
C ALA A 150 2.02 -7.36 -16.10
N ILE A 151 0.76 -7.39 -15.66
CA ILE A 151 0.12 -6.34 -14.88
C ILE A 151 0.14 -6.75 -13.40
N GLY A 152 0.78 -5.99 -12.53
CA GLY A 152 0.65 -6.12 -11.08
C GLY A 152 -0.49 -5.23 -10.58
N CYS A 153 -1.66 -5.80 -10.33
CA CYS A 153 -2.80 -5.05 -9.84
C CYS A 153 -3.08 -5.37 -8.36
N HIS A 154 -2.89 -4.36 -7.51
CA HIS A 154 -3.21 -4.51 -6.09
C HIS A 154 -4.70 -4.81 -5.86
N GLY A 155 -5.58 -4.24 -6.69
CA GLY A 155 -7.02 -4.20 -6.43
C GLY A 155 -7.37 -3.21 -5.31
N GLN A 156 -8.66 -3.07 -4.98
CA GLN A 156 -9.11 -2.20 -3.90
C GLN A 156 -9.35 -2.97 -2.62
N THR A 157 -8.60 -2.67 -1.56
CA THR A 157 -8.81 -3.30 -0.25
C THR A 157 -10.17 -2.91 0.33
N VAL A 158 -11.04 -3.88 0.51
CA VAL A 158 -12.37 -3.70 1.14
C VAL A 158 -12.43 -4.29 2.54
N ARG A 159 -11.62 -5.31 2.84
CA ARG A 159 -11.47 -5.88 4.19
C ARG A 159 -10.04 -6.31 4.42
N HIS A 160 -9.51 -5.97 5.58
CA HIS A 160 -8.23 -6.49 6.06
C HIS A 160 -8.42 -6.93 7.50
N ARG A 161 -8.24 -8.23 7.76
CA ARG A 161 -8.47 -8.86 9.07
C ARG A 161 -7.33 -9.84 9.38
N PRO A 162 -6.13 -9.35 9.70
CA PRO A 162 -4.98 -10.21 9.98
C PRO A 162 -5.22 -11.15 11.15
N GLN A 163 -6.02 -10.74 12.15
CA GLN A 163 -6.43 -11.60 13.27
C GLN A 163 -7.26 -12.82 12.85
N TRP A 164 -7.86 -12.80 11.66
CA TRP A 164 -8.60 -13.91 11.06
C TRP A 164 -7.90 -14.46 9.81
N SER A 165 -6.65 -14.08 9.60
CA SER A 165 -5.79 -14.51 8.49
C SER A 165 -6.39 -14.31 7.11
N PHE A 166 -7.12 -13.20 6.89
CA PHE A 166 -7.61 -12.86 5.56
C PHE A 166 -7.53 -11.36 5.23
N SER A 167 -7.40 -11.10 3.95
CA SER A 167 -7.51 -9.78 3.34
C SER A 167 -8.25 -9.91 2.02
N LEU A 168 -9.15 -9.00 1.71
CA LEU A 168 -9.91 -8.98 0.47
C LEU A 168 -9.59 -7.71 -0.30
N GLN A 169 -8.99 -7.89 -1.46
CA GLN A 169 -8.80 -6.88 -2.47
C GLN A 169 -9.80 -7.16 -3.60
N LEU A 170 -10.61 -6.16 -3.92
CA LEU A 170 -11.63 -6.24 -4.96
C LEU A 170 -10.96 -6.07 -6.32
N LEU A 171 -11.13 -7.07 -7.17
CA LEU A 171 -10.68 -7.14 -8.56
C LEU A 171 -11.24 -8.43 -9.18
N ASP A 172 -11.59 -8.43 -10.47
CA ASP A 172 -11.68 -9.63 -11.28
C ASP A 172 -10.47 -9.70 -12.22
N PRO A 173 -9.44 -10.50 -11.88
CA PRO A 173 -8.22 -10.58 -12.68
C PRO A 173 -8.45 -11.25 -14.05
N ASN A 174 -9.50 -12.09 -14.21
CA ASN A 174 -9.82 -12.74 -15.48
C ASN A 174 -10.31 -11.69 -16.49
N ILE A 175 -11.18 -10.78 -16.06
CA ILE A 175 -11.67 -9.69 -16.91
C ILE A 175 -10.51 -8.78 -17.31
N LEU A 176 -9.65 -8.39 -16.36
CA LEU A 176 -8.51 -7.54 -16.67
C LEU A 176 -7.57 -8.22 -17.67
N ALA A 177 -7.23 -9.49 -17.49
CA ALA A 177 -6.40 -10.25 -18.44
C ALA A 177 -7.05 -10.38 -19.82
N GLU A 178 -8.33 -10.76 -19.90
CA GLU A 178 -9.06 -10.88 -21.17
C GLU A 178 -9.15 -9.54 -21.94
N ARG A 179 -9.36 -8.42 -21.24
CA ARG A 179 -9.49 -7.09 -21.87
C ARG A 179 -8.18 -6.49 -22.34
N THR A 180 -7.07 -6.91 -21.75
CA THR A 180 -5.74 -6.34 -22.05
C THR A 180 -4.85 -7.31 -22.83
N ALA A 181 -5.19 -8.59 -22.89
CA ALA A 181 -4.35 -9.67 -23.41
C ALA A 181 -2.97 -9.74 -22.71
N ILE A 182 -2.88 -9.35 -21.43
CA ILE A 182 -1.66 -9.36 -20.62
C ILE A 182 -1.91 -10.21 -19.36
N ALA A 183 -0.94 -11.01 -18.95
CA ALA A 183 -1.00 -11.75 -17.70
C ALA A 183 -1.18 -10.81 -16.50
N VAL A 184 -2.07 -11.15 -15.57
CA VAL A 184 -2.38 -10.33 -14.38
C VAL A 184 -1.89 -11.03 -13.11
N VAL A 185 -1.06 -10.34 -12.35
CA VAL A 185 -0.67 -10.75 -10.99
C VAL A 185 -1.47 -9.93 -9.99
N SER A 186 -2.17 -10.62 -9.11
CA SER A 186 -3.03 -10.00 -8.08
C SER A 186 -2.99 -10.78 -6.78
N ASP A 187 -3.77 -10.37 -5.77
CA ASP A 187 -3.90 -11.10 -4.49
C ASP A 187 -2.55 -11.32 -3.76
N PHE A 188 -1.72 -10.32 -3.73
CA PHE A 188 -0.38 -10.38 -3.14
C PHE A 188 -0.40 -10.66 -1.64
N ARG A 189 -1.41 -10.17 -0.91
CA ARG A 189 -1.44 -10.16 0.57
C ARG A 189 -1.72 -11.53 1.17
N ARG A 190 -2.65 -12.31 0.55
CA ARG A 190 -3.08 -13.60 1.14
C ARG A 190 -1.98 -14.64 1.16
N ARG A 191 -1.00 -14.58 0.24
CA ARG A 191 0.11 -15.53 0.25
C ARG A 191 1.06 -15.32 1.43
N ASP A 192 1.33 -14.07 1.81
CA ASP A 192 2.07 -13.73 3.03
C ASP A 192 1.32 -14.18 4.28
N MET A 193 -0.01 -13.94 4.31
CA MET A 193 -0.87 -14.36 5.43
C MET A 193 -0.95 -15.88 5.56
N ALA A 194 -0.91 -16.62 4.46
CA ALA A 194 -0.92 -18.09 4.46
C ALA A 194 0.34 -18.69 5.13
N VAL A 195 1.42 -17.93 5.24
CA VAL A 195 2.63 -18.33 5.96
C VAL A 195 2.80 -17.61 7.31
N GLY A 196 1.69 -17.10 7.87
CA GLY A 196 1.61 -16.51 9.20
C GLY A 196 1.86 -15.01 9.28
N GLY A 197 2.09 -14.34 8.13
CA GLY A 197 2.27 -12.89 8.09
C GLY A 197 0.96 -12.13 8.20
N GLN A 198 1.07 -10.82 8.38
CA GLN A 198 -0.08 -9.90 8.46
C GLN A 198 -0.57 -9.45 7.07
N GLY A 199 0.17 -9.73 5.98
CA GLY A 199 -0.18 -9.33 4.62
C GLY A 199 0.00 -7.84 4.34
N ALA A 200 0.57 -7.08 5.28
CA ALA A 200 0.87 -5.65 5.19
C ALA A 200 1.94 -5.28 6.22
N PRO A 201 2.79 -4.26 5.93
CA PRO A 201 2.99 -3.65 4.62
C PRO A 201 3.83 -4.54 3.68
N LEU A 202 3.59 -4.49 2.36
CA LEU A 202 4.34 -5.27 1.35
C LEU A 202 5.41 -4.42 0.63
N VAL A 203 5.19 -3.13 0.54
CA VAL A 203 6.09 -2.17 -0.17
C VAL A 203 7.50 -2.10 0.43
N PRO A 204 7.76 -2.37 1.73
CA PRO A 204 9.14 -2.38 2.26
C PRO A 204 10.12 -3.31 1.56
N ALA A 205 9.64 -4.43 0.98
CA ALA A 205 10.49 -5.31 0.18
C ALA A 205 10.98 -4.63 -1.11
N PHE A 206 10.10 -3.87 -1.76
CA PHE A 206 10.44 -3.03 -2.89
C PHE A 206 11.40 -1.90 -2.48
N HIS A 207 11.14 -1.23 -1.36
CA HIS A 207 12.04 -0.20 -0.86
C HIS A 207 13.44 -0.73 -0.60
N GLN A 208 13.55 -1.94 -0.04
CA GLN A 208 14.85 -2.60 0.15
C GLN A 208 15.54 -2.86 -1.19
N ALA A 209 14.81 -3.40 -2.17
CA ALA A 209 15.38 -3.75 -3.46
C ALA A 209 15.85 -2.51 -4.26
N MET A 210 15.11 -1.39 -4.18
CA MET A 210 15.37 -0.20 -4.99
C MET A 210 16.25 0.84 -4.31
N PHE A 211 16.16 0.98 -2.98
CA PHE A 211 16.72 2.13 -2.28
C PHE A 211 17.77 1.76 -1.22
N ALA A 212 18.00 0.47 -0.94
CA ALA A 212 19.07 0.08 -0.02
C ALA A 212 20.43 0.50 -0.58
N THR A 213 21.33 0.96 0.32
CA THR A 213 22.68 1.31 -0.07
C THR A 213 23.45 0.03 -0.43
N PRO A 214 24.03 -0.07 -1.63
CA PRO A 214 24.80 -1.24 -2.03
C PRO A 214 25.97 -1.51 -1.07
N PRO A 215 26.29 -2.79 -0.79
CA PRO A 215 27.28 -3.18 0.22
C PRO A 215 28.72 -2.71 -0.06
N TYR A 216 29.02 -2.26 -1.28
CA TYR A 216 30.34 -1.75 -1.67
C TYR A 216 30.56 -0.27 -1.33
N HIS A 217 29.55 0.43 -0.76
CA HIS A 217 29.66 1.83 -0.35
C HIS A 217 29.73 2.06 1.16
N VAL A 218 30.06 1.04 1.94
CA VAL A 218 29.88 1.05 3.40
C VAL A 218 31.17 1.45 4.15
N ASP A 219 31.49 2.75 4.19
CA ASP A 219 32.35 3.27 5.26
C ASP A 219 31.57 3.84 6.46
N LYS A 220 30.31 4.21 6.27
CA LYS A 220 29.39 4.65 7.33
C LYS A 220 27.96 4.71 6.78
N VAL A 221 27.15 3.70 7.06
CA VAL A 221 25.73 3.74 6.67
C VAL A 221 25.01 4.72 7.58
N MET A 222 24.57 5.84 7.03
CA MET A 222 23.55 6.67 7.66
C MET A 222 22.18 5.98 7.44
N PRO A 223 21.31 5.92 8.45
CA PRO A 223 19.99 5.34 8.26
C PRO A 223 19.22 6.14 7.19
N LYS A 224 18.72 5.41 6.20
CA LYS A 224 17.80 5.91 5.19
C LYS A 224 16.41 5.43 5.55
N VAL A 225 15.46 6.32 5.61
CA VAL A 225 14.06 6.01 5.89
C VAL A 225 13.21 6.43 4.71
N ILE A 226 12.37 5.54 4.23
CA ILE A 226 11.34 5.85 3.26
C ILE A 226 10.02 6.01 4.03
N LEU A 227 9.38 7.16 3.87
CA LEU A 227 8.09 7.51 4.47
C LEU A 227 7.03 7.60 3.38
N ASN A 228 6.02 6.76 3.44
CA ASN A 228 4.82 6.94 2.63
C ASN A 228 3.78 7.75 3.41
N LEU A 229 3.41 8.92 2.89
CA LEU A 229 2.34 9.78 3.39
C LEU A 229 1.08 9.62 2.52
N GLY A 230 0.40 8.47 2.69
CA GLY A 230 -0.95 8.23 2.20
C GLY A 230 -2.02 8.71 3.18
N GLY A 231 -3.17 8.03 3.23
CA GLY A 231 -4.16 8.25 4.30
C GLY A 231 -3.61 7.90 5.69
N ILE A 232 -2.81 6.84 5.77
CA ILE A 232 -2.00 6.41 6.91
C ILE A 232 -0.53 6.63 6.55
N ALA A 233 0.28 7.06 7.51
CA ALA A 233 1.72 7.16 7.36
C ALA A 233 2.40 5.85 7.74
N ASN A 234 3.33 5.38 6.91
CA ASN A 234 4.15 4.22 7.20
C ASN A 234 5.61 4.47 6.82
N ILE A 235 6.52 3.85 7.57
CA ILE A 235 7.97 3.96 7.33
C ILE A 235 8.59 2.63 6.97
N THR A 236 9.66 2.70 6.19
CA THR A 236 10.61 1.61 5.95
C THR A 236 11.99 2.12 6.33
N VAL A 237 12.68 1.44 7.24
CA VAL A 237 14.02 1.79 7.70
C VAL A 237 15.04 0.90 7.00
N LEU A 238 15.98 1.53 6.32
CA LEU A 238 17.08 0.93 5.57
C LEU A 238 18.40 1.38 6.23
N ASP A 239 18.83 0.68 7.25
CA ASP A 239 20.03 1.02 8.04
C ASP A 239 21.27 0.20 7.64
N GLY A 240 21.17 -0.52 6.53
CA GLY A 240 22.23 -1.40 6.00
C GLY A 240 22.21 -2.80 6.60
N SER A 241 21.27 -3.11 7.49
CA SER A 241 21.03 -4.48 7.95
C SER A 241 20.16 -5.25 6.95
N ASP A 242 20.25 -6.59 7.00
CA ASP A 242 19.34 -7.46 6.23
C ASP A 242 17.92 -7.45 6.77
N ASP A 243 17.74 -7.05 8.04
CA ASP A 243 16.47 -6.99 8.74
C ASP A 243 15.83 -5.60 8.59
N VAL A 244 15.09 -5.42 7.51
CA VAL A 244 14.30 -4.20 7.28
C VAL A 244 13.20 -4.07 8.34
N ILE A 245 13.05 -2.87 8.89
CA ILE A 245 11.93 -2.50 9.77
C ILE A 245 10.91 -1.73 8.95
N GLY A 246 9.62 -2.09 9.05
CA GLY A 246 8.54 -1.38 8.38
C GLY A 246 7.25 -1.48 9.17
N PHE A 247 6.54 -0.35 9.38
CA PHE A 247 5.28 -0.32 10.11
C PHE A 247 4.56 1.03 9.95
N ASP A 248 3.26 1.06 10.31
CA ASP A 248 2.46 2.28 10.32
C ASP A 248 2.82 3.14 11.53
N THR A 249 3.08 4.43 11.29
CA THR A 249 3.40 5.39 12.36
C THR A 249 2.19 6.09 12.94
N GLY A 250 1.10 6.20 12.15
CA GLY A 250 -0.15 6.82 12.55
C GLY A 250 -0.95 7.34 11.37
N VAL A 251 -1.97 8.12 11.69
CA VAL A 251 -2.80 8.79 10.68
C VAL A 251 -2.04 9.91 9.99
N ALA A 252 -2.28 10.09 8.68
CA ALA A 252 -1.76 11.18 7.89
C ALA A 252 -2.91 11.90 7.14
N ASN A 253 -2.91 11.89 5.82
CA ASN A 253 -3.89 12.65 5.02
C ASN A 253 -5.34 12.29 5.35
N LEU A 254 -5.61 11.09 5.83
CA LEU A 254 -6.99 10.63 6.13
C LEU A 254 -7.78 11.62 7.02
N LEU A 255 -7.16 12.15 8.08
CA LEU A 255 -7.81 13.14 8.94
C LEU A 255 -7.61 14.57 8.44
N ILE A 256 -6.45 14.88 7.90
CA ILE A 256 -6.11 16.18 7.33
C ILE A 256 -7.13 16.55 6.23
N ASP A 257 -7.36 15.63 5.29
CA ASP A 257 -8.27 15.84 4.16
C ASP A 257 -9.73 15.82 4.60
N ALA A 258 -10.12 14.89 5.47
CA ALA A 258 -11.49 14.83 5.97
C ALA A 258 -11.88 16.09 6.76
N TRP A 259 -10.97 16.67 7.55
CA TRP A 259 -11.18 17.90 8.27
C TRP A 259 -11.22 19.12 7.33
N CYS A 260 -10.31 19.16 6.35
CA CYS A 260 -10.30 20.17 5.30
C CYS A 260 -11.62 20.18 4.54
N GLN A 261 -12.09 19.03 4.07
CA GLN A 261 -13.34 18.92 3.34
C GLN A 261 -14.56 19.35 4.16
N ARG A 262 -14.60 18.98 5.45
CA ARG A 262 -15.69 19.38 6.36
C ARG A 262 -15.82 20.92 6.49
N HIS A 263 -14.72 21.63 6.51
CA HIS A 263 -14.70 23.07 6.83
C HIS A 263 -14.51 23.99 5.63
N THR A 264 -13.89 23.50 4.56
CA THR A 264 -13.56 24.31 3.37
C THR A 264 -14.31 23.85 2.11
N GLN A 265 -14.94 22.68 2.13
CA GLN A 265 -15.54 22.00 0.97
C GLN A 265 -14.49 21.61 -0.11
N GLN A 266 -13.20 21.69 0.20
CA GLN A 266 -12.13 21.22 -0.66
C GLN A 266 -11.73 19.80 -0.26
N ALA A 267 -11.43 18.94 -1.24
CA ALA A 267 -11.08 17.53 -1.00
C ALA A 267 -9.81 17.38 -0.12
N TYR A 268 -8.88 18.31 -0.24
CA TYR A 268 -7.63 18.34 0.52
C TYR A 268 -7.10 19.77 0.67
N ASP A 269 -6.18 19.98 1.62
CA ASP A 269 -5.52 21.26 1.87
C ASP A 269 -4.33 21.41 0.91
N HIS A 270 -4.58 22.16 -0.19
CA HIS A 270 -3.57 22.35 -1.23
C HIS A 270 -2.30 22.98 -0.63
N ASN A 271 -1.15 22.32 -0.83
CA ASN A 271 0.15 22.74 -0.32
C ASN A 271 0.22 22.93 1.22
N GLY A 272 -0.86 22.59 1.95
CA GLY A 272 -0.97 22.83 3.40
C GLY A 272 -1.20 24.29 3.80
N ASP A 273 -1.63 25.14 2.85
CA ASP A 273 -1.72 26.59 3.07
C ASP A 273 -2.76 26.94 4.13
N TRP A 274 -3.87 26.21 4.18
CA TRP A 274 -4.89 26.43 5.20
C TRP A 274 -4.41 26.01 6.60
N GLY A 275 -3.84 24.83 6.75
CA GLY A 275 -3.24 24.37 8.00
C GLY A 275 -2.13 25.30 8.50
N LYS A 276 -1.28 25.77 7.59
CA LYS A 276 -0.21 26.74 7.90
C LYS A 276 -0.74 28.09 8.43
N SER A 277 -1.98 28.46 8.11
CA SER A 277 -2.62 29.68 8.63
C SER A 277 -3.09 29.55 10.08
N GLY A 278 -3.21 28.31 10.59
CA GLY A 278 -3.57 28.02 11.97
C GLY A 278 -2.36 27.91 12.91
N GLN A 279 -2.66 27.64 14.18
CA GLN A 279 -1.66 27.41 15.22
C GLN A 279 -1.89 26.04 15.85
N VAL A 280 -0.82 25.33 16.17
CA VAL A 280 -0.91 24.04 16.86
C VAL A 280 -1.52 24.24 18.25
N ILE A 281 -2.56 23.47 18.55
CA ILE A 281 -3.23 23.43 19.84
C ILE A 281 -2.52 22.37 20.70
N GLU A 282 -1.50 22.75 21.46
CA GLU A 282 -0.72 21.82 22.28
C GLU A 282 -1.57 20.89 23.19
N PRO A 283 -2.63 21.38 23.88
CA PRO A 283 -3.50 20.50 24.66
C PRO A 283 -4.21 19.43 23.79
N LEU A 284 -4.62 19.78 22.56
CA LEU A 284 -5.24 18.84 21.63
C LEU A 284 -4.21 17.82 21.13
N LEU A 285 -3.03 18.28 20.70
CA LEU A 285 -1.95 17.39 20.25
C LEU A 285 -1.61 16.33 21.31
N ASN A 286 -1.41 16.80 22.54
CA ASN A 286 -1.13 15.89 23.66
C ASN A 286 -2.27 14.89 23.91
N LEU A 287 -3.53 15.31 23.78
CA LEU A 287 -4.69 14.43 23.91
C LEU A 287 -4.74 13.40 22.77
N LEU A 288 -4.54 13.80 21.51
CA LEU A 288 -4.51 12.90 20.36
C LEU A 288 -3.41 11.85 20.48
N LEU A 289 -2.22 12.23 20.98
CA LEU A 289 -1.09 11.31 21.18
C LEU A 289 -1.32 10.29 22.31
N THR A 290 -2.36 10.44 23.14
CA THR A 290 -2.74 9.42 24.12
C THR A 290 -3.40 8.18 23.49
N HIS A 291 -3.73 8.21 22.19
CA HIS A 291 -4.33 7.06 21.53
C HIS A 291 -3.44 5.82 21.69
N PRO A 292 -3.99 4.66 22.09
CA PRO A 292 -3.19 3.46 22.42
C PRO A 292 -2.31 2.96 21.27
N PHE A 293 -2.67 3.26 20.03
CA PHE A 293 -1.88 2.89 18.84
C PHE A 293 -0.45 3.41 18.92
N PHE A 294 -0.24 4.66 19.35
CA PHE A 294 1.10 5.26 19.37
C PHE A 294 2.05 4.55 20.33
N ALA A 295 1.52 3.96 21.41
CA ALA A 295 2.29 3.19 22.39
C ALA A 295 2.51 1.71 22.02
N LYS A 296 1.85 1.20 20.96
CA LYS A 296 2.04 -0.20 20.52
C LYS A 296 3.47 -0.40 20.02
N PRO A 297 4.12 -1.53 20.34
CA PRO A 297 5.40 -1.89 19.73
C PRO A 297 5.20 -2.23 18.26
N PHE A 298 6.27 -2.11 17.45
CA PHE A 298 6.28 -2.60 16.08
C PHE A 298 6.55 -4.13 16.02
N PRO A 299 6.09 -4.83 14.98
CA PRO A 299 5.29 -4.34 13.86
C PRO A 299 3.86 -3.98 14.29
N LYS A 300 3.34 -2.86 13.78
CA LYS A 300 1.97 -2.39 14.05
C LYS A 300 1.36 -1.79 12.80
N SER A 301 0.04 -1.94 12.66
CA SER A 301 -0.75 -1.35 11.59
C SER A 301 -2.02 -0.70 12.13
N THR A 302 -2.59 0.24 11.37
CA THR A 302 -3.82 0.96 11.70
C THR A 302 -4.58 1.35 10.44
N GLY A 303 -5.78 1.94 10.60
CA GLY A 303 -6.62 2.32 9.48
C GLY A 303 -7.77 3.26 9.86
N ARG A 304 -8.72 3.39 8.93
CA ARG A 304 -9.92 4.22 9.08
C ARG A 304 -10.80 3.81 10.26
N GLU A 305 -10.74 2.57 10.68
CA GLU A 305 -11.49 2.04 11.80
C GLU A 305 -11.04 2.64 13.16
N GLU A 306 -9.74 2.96 13.29
CA GLU A 306 -9.19 3.57 14.50
C GLU A 306 -9.18 5.12 14.38
N PHE A 307 -8.80 5.67 13.22
CA PHE A 307 -8.67 7.11 13.00
C PHE A 307 -9.71 7.61 11.99
N ASN A 308 -10.69 8.36 12.49
CA ASN A 308 -11.76 8.94 11.69
C ASN A 308 -12.32 10.21 12.35
N LEU A 309 -13.20 10.91 11.63
CA LEU A 309 -13.79 12.16 12.16
C LEU A 309 -14.58 11.97 13.46
N ALA A 310 -15.21 10.81 13.67
CA ALA A 310 -15.95 10.57 14.92
C ALA A 310 -14.99 10.47 16.12
N TRP A 311 -13.83 9.84 15.93
CA TRP A 311 -12.76 9.86 16.94
C TRP A 311 -12.25 11.28 17.20
N LEU A 312 -11.98 12.05 16.16
CA LEU A 312 -11.52 13.44 16.30
C LEU A 312 -12.57 14.30 17.05
N ASP A 313 -13.83 14.16 16.69
CA ASP A 313 -14.94 14.89 17.34
C ASP A 313 -15.00 14.56 18.84
N ALA A 314 -14.83 13.28 19.22
CA ALA A 314 -14.76 12.88 20.64
C ALA A 314 -13.55 13.51 21.36
N MET A 315 -12.40 13.62 20.69
CA MET A 315 -11.21 14.29 21.27
C MET A 315 -11.42 15.80 21.44
N LEU A 316 -12.09 16.46 20.48
CA LEU A 316 -12.44 17.87 20.56
C LEU A 316 -13.48 18.14 21.68
N GLU A 317 -14.45 17.24 21.87
CA GLU A 317 -15.39 17.33 22.98
C GLU A 317 -14.66 17.21 24.34
N GLN A 318 -13.76 16.23 24.46
CA GLN A 318 -12.94 16.05 25.66
C GLN A 318 -12.03 17.26 25.91
N LEU A 319 -11.43 17.86 24.87
CA LEU A 319 -10.67 19.10 24.98
C LEU A 319 -11.53 20.23 25.55
N GLY A 320 -12.75 20.41 25.04
CA GLY A 320 -13.69 21.44 25.53
C GLY A 320 -14.09 21.26 26.99
N GLN A 321 -14.22 20.01 27.45
CA GLN A 321 -14.48 19.69 28.86
C GLN A 321 -13.29 20.01 29.76
N GLN A 322 -12.07 19.73 29.31
CA GLN A 322 -10.83 19.98 30.09
C GLN A 322 -10.41 21.44 30.06
N PHE A 323 -10.65 22.14 28.96
CA PHE A 323 -10.22 23.51 28.72
C PHE A 323 -11.37 24.40 28.23
N PRO A 324 -12.40 24.68 29.06
CA PRO A 324 -13.66 25.32 28.62
C PRO A 324 -13.47 26.75 28.09
N ASN A 325 -12.36 27.40 28.40
CA ASN A 325 -12.04 28.75 27.94
C ASN A 325 -11.05 28.80 26.76
N LEU A 326 -10.63 27.65 26.22
CA LEU A 326 -9.71 27.60 25.10
C LEU A 326 -10.47 27.93 23.80
N ALA A 327 -10.09 29.04 23.20
CA ALA A 327 -10.61 29.42 21.87
C ALA A 327 -9.64 28.93 20.79
N TYR A 328 -10.19 28.34 19.76
CA TYR A 328 -9.45 27.88 18.57
C TYR A 328 -10.35 27.93 17.32
N SER A 329 -9.71 28.01 16.18
CA SER A 329 -10.36 27.97 14.86
C SER A 329 -10.26 26.56 14.23
N PRO A 330 -11.05 26.26 13.19
CA PRO A 330 -10.85 25.04 12.41
C PRO A 330 -9.46 24.93 11.77
N ALA A 331 -8.82 26.04 11.40
CA ALA A 331 -7.46 26.03 10.87
C ALA A 331 -6.43 25.63 11.94
N ASP A 332 -6.66 25.95 13.23
CA ASP A 332 -5.79 25.50 14.32
C ASP A 332 -5.88 23.99 14.54
N VAL A 333 -7.07 23.41 14.38
CA VAL A 333 -7.24 21.96 14.40
C VAL A 333 -6.50 21.32 13.22
N GLN A 334 -6.61 21.90 12.02
CA GLN A 334 -5.86 21.43 10.83
C GLN A 334 -4.35 21.46 11.08
N ALA A 335 -3.82 22.55 11.61
CA ALA A 335 -2.41 22.66 11.99
C ALA A 335 -2.00 21.59 13.01
N THR A 336 -2.88 21.28 13.96
CA THR A 336 -2.64 20.26 14.99
C THR A 336 -2.65 18.85 14.41
N LEU A 337 -3.49 18.56 13.41
CA LEU A 337 -3.50 17.26 12.70
C LEU A 337 -2.23 17.07 11.87
N VAL A 338 -1.75 18.12 11.21
CA VAL A 338 -0.45 18.10 10.51
C VAL A 338 0.69 17.84 11.51
N GLU A 339 0.68 18.51 12.66
CA GLU A 339 1.69 18.28 13.69
C GLU A 339 1.62 16.88 14.28
N LEU A 340 0.42 16.33 14.49
CA LEU A 340 0.23 14.93 14.93
C LEU A 340 0.91 13.94 13.96
N THR A 341 0.72 14.14 12.67
CA THR A 341 1.37 13.31 11.63
C THR A 341 2.89 13.45 11.70
N ALA A 342 3.41 14.68 11.68
CA ALA A 342 4.84 14.92 11.70
C ALA A 342 5.51 14.38 12.97
N LYS A 343 4.88 14.58 14.12
CA LYS A 343 5.41 14.12 15.40
C LYS A 343 5.36 12.59 15.53
N SER A 344 4.25 11.94 15.16
CA SER A 344 4.15 10.48 15.24
C SER A 344 5.18 9.78 14.33
N VAL A 345 5.43 10.34 13.14
CA VAL A 345 6.49 9.87 12.23
C VAL A 345 7.87 10.07 12.86
N SER A 346 8.15 11.27 13.34
CA SER A 346 9.46 11.61 13.90
C SER A 346 9.79 10.81 15.15
N ASP A 347 8.83 10.65 16.06
CA ASP A 347 8.99 9.84 17.27
C ASP A 347 9.24 8.36 16.90
N ALA A 348 8.53 7.83 15.88
CA ALA A 348 8.73 6.48 15.38
C ALA A 348 10.15 6.30 14.81
N ILE A 349 10.61 7.19 13.95
CA ILE A 349 11.95 7.14 13.35
C ILE A 349 13.03 7.14 14.43
N VAL A 350 12.97 8.09 15.38
CA VAL A 350 13.93 8.18 16.47
C VAL A 350 13.94 6.92 17.34
N SER A 351 12.76 6.35 17.60
CA SER A 351 12.63 5.17 18.45
C SER A 351 13.23 3.89 17.86
N VAL A 352 13.31 3.77 16.52
CA VAL A 352 13.81 2.57 15.86
C VAL A 352 15.23 2.71 15.33
N THR A 353 15.65 3.92 14.92
CA THR A 353 16.99 4.14 14.40
C THR A 353 18.01 4.45 15.47
N TYR A 354 17.57 4.98 16.63
CA TYR A 354 18.44 5.53 17.68
C TYR A 354 19.47 6.55 17.14
N ALA A 355 19.25 7.07 15.92
CA ALA A 355 20.18 7.93 15.24
C ALA A 355 19.80 9.41 15.44
N SER A 356 20.85 10.24 15.64
CA SER A 356 20.67 11.68 15.72
C SER A 356 20.60 12.37 14.36
N GLN A 357 20.95 11.66 13.28
CA GLN A 357 20.93 12.15 11.90
C GLN A 357 20.69 11.01 10.92
N GLY A 358 20.13 11.31 9.76
CA GLY A 358 19.81 10.35 8.72
C GLY A 358 19.19 11.03 7.50
N GLU A 359 18.71 10.23 6.58
CA GLU A 359 18.00 10.69 5.39
C GLU A 359 16.55 10.18 5.44
N LEU A 360 15.60 11.07 5.23
CA LEU A 360 14.17 10.76 5.12
C LEU A 360 13.68 11.10 3.72
N PHE A 361 13.28 10.09 2.98
CA PHE A 361 12.70 10.24 1.65
C PHE A 361 11.19 10.01 1.72
N VAL A 362 10.42 11.02 1.32
CA VAL A 362 8.97 11.04 1.46
C VAL A 362 8.30 10.76 0.12
N CYS A 363 7.33 9.87 0.12
CA CYS A 363 6.45 9.55 -1.00
C CYS A 363 4.97 9.61 -0.59
N GLY A 364 4.07 9.34 -1.55
CA GLY A 364 2.62 9.48 -1.39
C GLY A 364 2.16 10.92 -1.57
N GLY A 365 0.85 11.13 -1.61
CA GLY A 365 0.23 12.44 -1.84
C GLY A 365 0.64 13.52 -0.82
N GLY A 366 0.90 13.12 0.42
CA GLY A 366 1.35 14.03 1.48
C GLY A 366 2.75 14.62 1.27
N ALA A 367 3.58 14.02 0.40
CA ALA A 367 4.87 14.58 0.02
C ALA A 367 4.75 15.94 -0.72
N LEU A 368 3.58 16.22 -1.31
CA LEU A 368 3.28 17.49 -1.97
C LEU A 368 2.77 18.57 -1.00
N ASN A 369 2.53 18.23 0.26
CA ASN A 369 2.09 19.16 1.27
C ASN A 369 3.30 19.82 1.94
N ALA A 370 3.65 21.04 1.50
CA ALA A 370 4.83 21.75 2.00
C ALA A 370 4.77 22.04 3.52
N TYR A 371 3.57 22.18 4.09
CA TYR A 371 3.44 22.37 5.52
C TYR A 371 3.78 21.10 6.30
N VAL A 372 3.29 19.93 5.87
CA VAL A 372 3.69 18.64 6.45
C VAL A 372 5.20 18.44 6.36
N MET A 373 5.80 18.71 5.18
CA MET A 373 7.25 18.60 4.97
C MET A 373 8.03 19.53 5.91
N SER A 374 7.56 20.77 6.11
CA SER A 374 8.22 21.69 7.03
C SER A 374 8.10 21.24 8.50
N ARG A 375 6.96 20.66 8.91
CA ARG A 375 6.79 20.16 10.27
C ARG A 375 7.66 18.92 10.54
N LEU A 376 7.82 18.05 9.54
CA LEU A 376 8.77 16.94 9.61
C LEU A 376 10.20 17.46 9.80
N GLN A 377 10.61 18.49 9.03
CA GLN A 377 11.94 19.08 9.15
C GLN A 377 12.17 19.73 10.53
N ASP A 378 11.16 20.40 11.09
CA ASP A 378 11.25 20.99 12.43
C ASP A 378 11.39 19.92 13.53
N ASN A 379 10.67 18.79 13.40
CA ASN A 379 10.72 17.67 14.35
C ASN A 379 11.99 16.81 14.19
N LEU A 380 12.60 16.78 13.00
CA LEU A 380 13.84 16.04 12.69
C LEU A 380 14.94 17.01 12.20
N ALA A 381 15.27 18.01 13.01
CA ALA A 381 16.10 19.14 12.62
C ALA A 381 17.50 18.77 12.07
N THR A 382 18.03 17.62 12.44
CA THR A 382 19.36 17.14 12.02
C THR A 382 19.29 16.09 10.88
N TRP A 383 18.07 15.77 10.41
CA TRP A 383 17.85 14.87 9.30
C TRP A 383 17.75 15.64 7.99
N THR A 384 18.19 15.00 6.89
CA THR A 384 17.93 15.50 5.54
C THR A 384 16.58 14.97 5.07
N ILE A 385 15.61 15.86 4.86
CA ILE A 385 14.26 15.47 4.42
C ILE A 385 14.06 15.89 2.97
N GLN A 386 13.75 14.93 2.12
CA GLN A 386 13.56 15.11 0.68
C GLN A 386 12.41 14.20 0.19
N THR A 387 11.97 14.40 -1.02
CA THR A 387 11.04 13.51 -1.71
C THR A 387 11.81 12.42 -2.47
N THR A 388 11.15 11.30 -2.78
CA THR A 388 11.78 10.14 -3.44
C THR A 388 12.27 10.42 -4.86
N ASP A 389 11.91 11.56 -5.49
CA ASP A 389 12.50 11.99 -6.75
C ASP A 389 14.02 12.20 -6.66
N LYS A 390 14.55 12.46 -5.46
CA LYS A 390 16.00 12.58 -5.23
C LYS A 390 16.75 11.26 -5.26
N ILE A 391 16.03 10.16 -5.23
CA ILE A 391 16.54 8.79 -5.34
C ILE A 391 15.93 8.05 -6.55
N GLY A 392 15.59 8.81 -7.60
CA GLY A 392 15.20 8.29 -8.91
C GLY A 392 13.73 7.94 -9.09
N LEU A 393 12.85 8.13 -8.08
CA LEU A 393 11.44 7.75 -8.22
C LEU A 393 10.49 8.82 -7.73
N SER A 394 9.61 9.29 -8.61
CA SER A 394 8.58 10.28 -8.27
C SER A 394 7.72 9.84 -7.08
N PRO A 395 7.48 10.72 -6.11
CA PRO A 395 6.76 10.37 -4.88
C PRO A 395 5.34 9.85 -5.10
N LEU A 396 4.70 10.21 -6.20
CA LEU A 396 3.32 9.79 -6.50
C LEU A 396 3.24 8.37 -7.07
N TRP A 397 4.34 7.83 -7.61
CA TRP A 397 4.31 6.56 -8.34
C TRP A 397 4.95 5.39 -7.60
N VAL A 398 5.52 5.63 -6.41
CA VAL A 398 6.25 4.61 -5.64
C VAL A 398 5.41 3.35 -5.39
N GLU A 399 4.14 3.50 -4.99
CA GLU A 399 3.27 2.35 -4.72
C GLU A 399 2.90 1.59 -5.99
N ALA A 400 2.56 2.29 -7.09
CA ALA A 400 2.25 1.63 -8.34
C ALA A 400 3.46 0.89 -8.91
N VAL A 401 4.66 1.50 -8.88
CA VAL A 401 5.92 0.84 -9.28
C VAL A 401 6.23 -0.37 -8.38
N ALA A 402 5.94 -0.29 -7.08
CA ALA A 402 6.11 -1.42 -6.17
C ALA A 402 5.24 -2.62 -6.57
N PHE A 403 4.01 -2.40 -7.04
CA PHE A 403 3.16 -3.50 -7.54
C PHE A 403 3.60 -4.02 -8.90
N ALA A 404 4.21 -3.20 -9.77
CA ALA A 404 4.90 -3.69 -10.96
C ALA A 404 6.07 -4.61 -10.58
N TRP A 405 6.93 -4.18 -9.65
CA TRP A 405 8.04 -4.98 -9.17
C TRP A 405 7.57 -6.30 -8.53
N LEU A 406 6.56 -6.28 -7.68
CA LEU A 406 5.99 -7.47 -7.07
C LEU A 406 5.47 -8.46 -8.13
N ALA A 407 4.84 -7.96 -9.20
CA ALA A 407 4.40 -8.80 -10.31
C ALA A 407 5.58 -9.43 -11.04
N GLN A 408 6.62 -8.66 -11.33
CA GLN A 408 7.85 -9.18 -11.94
C GLN A 408 8.47 -10.29 -11.05
N GLN A 409 8.58 -10.06 -9.73
CA GLN A 409 9.10 -11.08 -8.81
C GLN A 409 8.24 -12.36 -8.84
N THR A 410 6.92 -12.22 -8.97
CA THR A 410 6.01 -13.36 -9.06
C THR A 410 6.25 -14.18 -10.34
N ILE A 411 6.35 -13.51 -11.50
CA ILE A 411 6.63 -14.15 -12.80
C ILE A 411 8.02 -14.83 -12.79
N LEU A 412 9.01 -14.20 -12.17
CA LEU A 412 10.36 -14.76 -12.00
C LEU A 412 10.45 -15.83 -10.89
N ASN A 413 9.34 -16.12 -10.21
CA ASN A 413 9.26 -17.06 -9.08
C ASN A 413 10.25 -16.71 -7.93
N VAL A 414 10.46 -15.42 -7.69
CA VAL A 414 11.33 -14.89 -6.64
C VAL A 414 10.51 -14.48 -5.42
N PRO A 415 10.87 -14.94 -4.19
CA PRO A 415 10.20 -14.50 -2.96
C PRO A 415 10.31 -12.98 -2.75
N SER A 416 9.19 -12.34 -2.45
CA SER A 416 9.09 -10.87 -2.38
C SER A 416 8.41 -10.31 -1.13
N ASN A 417 8.17 -11.13 -0.09
CA ASN A 417 7.79 -10.64 1.23
C ASN A 417 9.01 -10.51 2.15
N LEU A 418 8.85 -9.69 3.20
CA LEU A 418 9.83 -9.52 4.29
C LEU A 418 9.24 -10.04 5.61
N PRO A 419 9.68 -11.22 6.09
CA PRO A 419 9.23 -11.75 7.38
C PRO A 419 9.47 -10.82 8.58
N SER A 420 10.57 -10.05 8.57
CA SER A 420 10.86 -9.05 9.60
C SER A 420 9.82 -7.93 9.70
N VAL A 421 9.12 -7.65 8.58
CA VAL A 421 8.11 -6.59 8.47
C VAL A 421 6.69 -7.14 8.70
N THR A 422 6.34 -8.24 8.04
CA THR A 422 4.97 -8.78 8.07
C THR A 422 4.72 -9.78 9.19
N GLY A 423 5.79 -10.29 9.82
CA GLY A 423 5.71 -11.37 10.79
C GLY A 423 5.50 -12.75 10.18
N ALA A 424 5.65 -12.90 8.87
CA ALA A 424 5.58 -14.19 8.19
C ALA A 424 6.67 -15.15 8.67
N ASN A 425 6.38 -16.46 8.66
CA ASN A 425 7.34 -17.49 9.13
C ASN A 425 8.47 -17.75 8.11
N LYS A 426 8.30 -17.34 6.86
CA LYS A 426 9.27 -17.52 5.77
C LYS A 426 9.06 -16.58 4.61
N LYS A 427 10.08 -16.44 3.77
CA LYS A 427 9.99 -15.79 2.47
C LYS A 427 9.16 -16.66 1.51
N VAL A 428 8.28 -16.02 0.72
CA VAL A 428 7.41 -16.67 -0.28
C VAL A 428 7.24 -15.76 -1.50
N VAL A 429 6.98 -16.38 -2.64
CA VAL A 429 6.50 -15.68 -3.84
C VAL A 429 5.09 -15.18 -3.58
N LEU A 430 4.83 -13.90 -3.78
CA LEU A 430 3.53 -13.27 -3.54
C LEU A 430 2.65 -13.30 -4.80
N GLY A 431 1.34 -13.19 -4.60
CA GLY A 431 0.38 -13.05 -5.69
C GLY A 431 -0.09 -14.36 -6.31
N GLN A 432 -1.01 -14.22 -7.24
CA GLN A 432 -1.56 -15.25 -8.11
C GLN A 432 -1.55 -14.74 -9.54
N VAL A 433 -1.25 -15.60 -10.50
CA VAL A 433 -1.19 -15.24 -11.92
C VAL A 433 -2.48 -15.70 -12.60
N CYS A 434 -3.09 -14.82 -13.36
CA CYS A 434 -4.20 -15.07 -14.27
C CYS A 434 -3.75 -14.75 -15.70
N PHE A 435 -4.00 -15.69 -16.65
CA PHE A 435 -3.61 -15.56 -18.06
C PHE A 435 -4.83 -15.33 -18.94
#